data_fa2d8788bb8008ab424485649ee0ebd4
#
_entry.id   fa2d8788bb8008ab424485649ee0ebd4
#
_cell.length_a   1.000
_cell.length_b   1.000
_cell.length_c   1.000
_cell.angle_alpha   90.00
_cell.angle_beta   90.00
_cell.angle_gamma   90.00
#
_symmetry.space_group_name_H-M   'P 1'
#
loop_
_entity.id
_entity.type
_entity.pdbx_description
1 polymer ?
#
loop_
_entity_poly.entity_id
_entity_poly.type
_entity_poly.pdbx_seq_one_letter_code
_entity_poly.pdbx_strand_id
1 'polypeptide(L)'
;MKRIAQIRVLALATLSAGIVCAPLLQAQEDPTLDATRRVFGYIGPGFRAVRRGPDGSYYVLAPPPPPPAAPVKSFTASKVPPPPSPAVLIFDSRGKELRHIPAQTRPGEVVSPSALDLDTSGRVYIADQSANSVSVYTASGTLVAHFLVPEPTQIVALPHDQFAVCSANADRLIAVYDLQGKLLREFGEMEDLSDDPELNHRLNAGHLAADKAGNLYFAFRYLPEPTVRKYDSASGLLLDELSLTTLDLQPMAQSARQEIARADSGKPVNPHEIISAFGMDPETQEFWLALGNLLIHFDNADNITASNRIYTTYAIRMVPNSILVEKDHLLLSNDPLGIYEFARSSASVHRSE
;
A
#
# COMPACT_ATOMS: atom_id res chain seq x y z
N MET A 1 19.75 9.10 11.66
CA MET A 1 20.58 10.01 10.83
C MET A 1 19.79 10.28 9.55
N LYS A 2 19.43 11.55 9.31
CA LYS A 2 18.67 11.92 8.09
C LYS A 2 19.61 11.90 6.89
N ARG A 3 19.39 11.02 5.92
CA ARG A 3 20.09 11.03 4.63
C ARG A 3 19.24 11.78 3.62
N ILE A 4 19.71 12.94 3.19
CA ILE A 4 19.10 13.71 2.11
C ILE A 4 19.82 13.29 0.82
N ALA A 5 19.14 12.59 -0.06
CA ALA A 5 19.67 12.25 -1.38
C ALA A 5 19.64 13.52 -2.27
N GLN A 6 20.77 14.19 -2.38
CA GLN A 6 20.95 15.29 -3.33
C GLN A 6 21.52 14.75 -4.64
N ILE A 7 20.75 14.84 -5.70
CA ILE A 7 21.26 14.61 -7.06
C ILE A 7 22.02 15.87 -7.49
N ARG A 8 23.36 15.79 -7.58
CA ARG A 8 24.20 16.85 -8.14
C ARG A 8 24.16 16.79 -9.66
N VAL A 9 23.51 17.75 -10.29
CA VAL A 9 23.68 18.06 -11.71
C VAL A 9 24.91 18.94 -11.86
N LEU A 10 25.97 18.40 -12.49
CA LEU A 10 27.18 19.17 -12.83
C LEU A 10 26.90 19.97 -14.11
N ALA A 11 26.68 21.26 -14.00
CA ALA A 11 26.64 22.16 -15.16
C ALA A 11 28.07 22.69 -15.47
N LEU A 12 28.65 22.24 -16.59
CA LEU A 12 29.87 22.82 -17.14
C LEU A 12 29.50 24.03 -18.01
N ALA A 13 29.87 25.22 -17.58
CA ALA A 13 29.71 26.43 -18.38
C ALA A 13 30.94 26.61 -19.27
N THR A 14 30.78 26.47 -20.59
CA THR A 14 31.71 27.04 -21.60
C THR A 14 31.01 28.10 -22.38
N LEU A 15 31.48 29.38 -22.20
CA LEU A 15 31.08 30.54 -23.01
C LEU A 15 31.71 30.42 -24.42
N SER A 16 30.86 30.23 -25.44
CA SER A 16 31.23 30.62 -26.81
C SER A 16 30.00 31.20 -27.49
N ALA A 17 30.18 32.45 -27.99
CA ALA A 17 29.14 33.17 -28.71
C ALA A 17 28.87 32.49 -30.07
N GLY A 18 27.66 31.94 -30.21
CA GLY A 18 27.15 31.34 -31.42
C GLY A 18 25.63 31.36 -31.37
N ILE A 19 25.00 31.74 -32.42
CA ILE A 19 23.56 31.90 -32.68
C ILE A 19 22.74 30.86 -31.93
N VAL A 20 21.97 31.31 -30.92
CA VAL A 20 21.14 30.45 -30.08
C VAL A 20 19.89 30.08 -30.90
N CYS A 21 19.94 28.95 -31.59
CA CYS A 21 18.75 28.11 -31.73
C CYS A 21 18.51 27.50 -30.33
N ALA A 22 17.58 28.06 -29.56
CA ALA A 22 17.12 27.44 -28.35
C ALA A 22 16.59 26.04 -28.74
N PRO A 23 17.20 24.92 -28.29
CA PRO A 23 16.51 23.66 -28.37
C PRO A 23 15.23 23.85 -27.55
N LEU A 24 14.08 23.61 -28.18
CA LEU A 24 12.87 23.33 -27.46
C LEU A 24 13.24 22.23 -26.46
N LEU A 25 13.31 22.58 -25.16
CA LEU A 25 13.36 21.61 -24.09
C LEU A 25 12.08 20.79 -24.26
N GLN A 26 12.18 19.71 -25.04
CA GLN A 26 11.19 18.67 -25.00
C GLN A 26 11.24 18.16 -23.56
N ALA A 27 10.18 18.45 -22.80
CA ALA A 27 9.98 17.79 -21.52
C ALA A 27 10.10 16.28 -21.84
N GLN A 28 11.13 15.65 -21.32
CA GLN A 28 11.34 14.22 -21.48
C GLN A 28 10.17 13.56 -20.75
N GLU A 29 9.21 13.05 -21.49
CA GLU A 29 8.09 12.33 -20.90
C GLU A 29 8.67 11.11 -20.16
N ASP A 30 8.21 10.88 -18.93
CA ASP A 30 8.56 9.68 -18.18
C ASP A 30 8.26 8.44 -19.05
N PRO A 31 9.16 7.45 -19.07
CA PRO A 31 8.91 6.22 -19.80
C PRO A 31 7.63 5.54 -19.34
N THR A 32 6.93 4.88 -20.25
CA THR A 32 5.69 4.17 -19.94
C THR A 32 5.95 2.72 -19.61
N LEU A 33 5.17 2.17 -18.70
CA LEU A 33 5.11 0.75 -18.37
C LEU A 33 3.66 0.29 -18.53
N ASP A 34 3.43 -0.53 -19.56
CA ASP A 34 2.12 -1.07 -19.86
C ASP A 34 1.90 -2.42 -19.19
N ALA A 35 0.69 -2.66 -18.72
CA ALA A 35 0.32 -3.95 -18.18
C ALA A 35 0.41 -5.04 -19.25
N THR A 36 0.95 -6.20 -18.91
CA THR A 36 1.05 -7.36 -19.81
C THR A 36 -0.29 -8.06 -19.95
N ARG A 37 -1.03 -8.16 -18.86
CA ARG A 37 -2.38 -8.76 -18.83
C ARG A 37 -3.16 -8.34 -17.58
N ARG A 38 -4.48 -8.46 -17.65
CA ARG A 38 -5.33 -8.47 -16.46
C ARG A 38 -5.28 -9.87 -15.85
N VAL A 39 -5.01 -9.96 -14.55
CA VAL A 39 -5.05 -11.20 -13.79
C VAL A 39 -6.36 -11.28 -12.99
N PHE A 40 -6.82 -12.49 -12.71
CA PHE A 40 -8.09 -12.80 -12.08
C PHE A 40 -9.29 -12.27 -12.89
N GLY A 41 -10.41 -12.92 -12.77
CA GLY A 41 -11.66 -12.49 -13.39
C GLY A 41 -12.22 -11.22 -12.77
N TYR A 42 -13.53 -11.04 -12.86
CA TYR A 42 -14.22 -9.94 -12.18
C TYR A 42 -14.27 -10.24 -10.68
N ILE A 43 -13.62 -9.41 -9.86
CA ILE A 43 -13.56 -9.56 -8.40
C ILE A 43 -14.69 -8.76 -7.71
N GLY A 44 -15.30 -7.81 -8.41
CA GLY A 44 -16.21 -6.82 -7.83
C GLY A 44 -15.47 -5.54 -7.42
N PRO A 45 -16.20 -4.49 -7.07
CA PRO A 45 -15.62 -3.25 -6.57
C PRO A 45 -15.17 -3.38 -5.13
N GLY A 46 -14.24 -2.53 -4.71
CA GLY A 46 -13.82 -2.38 -3.32
C GLY A 46 -12.69 -3.29 -2.87
N PHE A 47 -12.05 -4.08 -3.76
CA PHE A 47 -10.86 -4.85 -3.38
C PHE A 47 -9.69 -3.92 -3.03
N ARG A 48 -8.91 -4.31 -2.01
CA ARG A 48 -7.93 -3.41 -1.38
C ARG A 48 -6.50 -3.91 -1.39
N ALA A 49 -6.29 -5.21 -1.42
CA ALA A 49 -4.96 -5.80 -1.34
C ALA A 49 -4.90 -7.14 -2.05
N VAL A 50 -3.73 -7.47 -2.56
CA VAL A 50 -3.39 -8.81 -3.05
C VAL A 50 -2.11 -9.27 -2.35
N ARG A 51 -2.08 -10.53 -1.91
CA ARG A 51 -0.92 -11.18 -1.31
C ARG A 51 -0.73 -12.55 -1.90
N ARG A 52 0.49 -13.07 -1.86
CA ARG A 52 0.80 -14.44 -2.24
C ARG A 52 1.06 -15.29 -1.01
N GLY A 53 0.39 -16.43 -0.95
CA GLY A 53 0.64 -17.42 0.10
C GLY A 53 1.85 -18.31 -0.20
N PRO A 54 2.39 -19.00 0.82
CA PRO A 54 3.52 -19.91 0.65
C PRO A 54 3.20 -21.11 -0.25
N ASP A 55 1.91 -21.44 -0.41
CA ASP A 55 1.40 -22.46 -1.33
C ASP A 55 1.32 -21.98 -2.80
N GLY A 56 1.68 -20.73 -3.07
CA GLY A 56 1.60 -20.10 -4.37
C GLY A 56 0.21 -19.60 -4.76
N SER A 57 -0.78 -19.72 -3.89
CA SER A 57 -2.12 -19.15 -4.09
C SER A 57 -2.11 -17.64 -3.85
N TYR A 58 -3.03 -16.92 -4.52
CA TYR A 58 -3.23 -15.48 -4.31
C TYR A 58 -4.44 -15.23 -3.43
N TYR A 59 -4.27 -14.35 -2.49
CA TYR A 59 -5.28 -13.92 -1.53
C TYR A 59 -5.65 -12.46 -1.83
N VAL A 60 -6.90 -12.22 -2.21
CA VAL A 60 -7.40 -10.91 -2.57
C VAL A 60 -8.39 -10.44 -1.51
N LEU A 61 -8.09 -9.32 -0.87
CA LEU A 61 -8.99 -8.71 0.10
C LEU A 61 -10.14 -8.04 -0.64
N ALA A 62 -11.32 -8.61 -0.52
CA ALA A 62 -12.55 -8.12 -1.12
C ALA A 62 -13.53 -7.75 0.01
N PRO A 63 -13.78 -6.46 0.29
CA PRO A 63 -14.79 -6.09 1.27
C PRO A 63 -16.16 -6.62 0.84
N PRO A 64 -17.04 -6.93 1.79
CA PRO A 64 -18.39 -7.35 1.47
C PRO A 64 -19.09 -6.26 0.64
N PRO A 65 -19.94 -6.62 -0.33
CA PRO A 65 -20.73 -5.65 -1.06
C PRO A 65 -21.59 -4.85 -0.06
N PRO A 66 -21.85 -3.57 -0.34
CA PRO A 66 -22.70 -2.76 0.52
C PRO A 66 -24.04 -3.47 0.71
N PRO A 67 -24.66 -3.38 1.90
CA PRO A 67 -25.97 -3.98 2.13
C PRO A 67 -26.95 -3.51 1.05
N PRO A 68 -27.78 -4.40 0.52
CA PRO A 68 -28.75 -4.01 -0.49
C PRO A 68 -29.58 -2.83 0.04
N ALA A 69 -29.77 -1.82 -0.78
CA ALA A 69 -30.64 -0.70 -0.44
C ALA A 69 -31.94 -1.26 0.11
N ALA A 70 -32.40 -0.69 1.25
CA ALA A 70 -33.57 -1.19 1.97
C ALA A 70 -34.70 -1.54 0.99
N PRO A 71 -35.25 -2.74 1.04
CA PRO A 71 -36.18 -3.19 0.02
C PRO A 71 -37.37 -2.24 -0.02
N VAL A 72 -37.62 -1.65 -1.19
CA VAL A 72 -38.94 -1.10 -1.50
C VAL A 72 -39.90 -2.24 -1.14
N LYS A 73 -40.80 -2.02 -0.20
CA LYS A 73 -41.69 -2.99 0.44
C LYS A 73 -42.30 -3.96 -0.60
N SER A 74 -41.59 -5.03 -0.89
CA SER A 74 -42.06 -6.16 -1.66
C SER A 74 -42.54 -7.21 -0.68
N PHE A 75 -43.80 -7.58 -0.77
CA PHE A 75 -44.50 -8.44 0.18
C PHE A 75 -44.06 -9.93 0.17
N THR A 76 -42.95 -10.26 -0.50
CA THR A 76 -42.41 -11.62 -0.60
C THR A 76 -40.91 -11.66 -0.32
N ALA A 77 -40.48 -11.13 0.82
CA ALA A 77 -39.09 -11.32 1.24
C ALA A 77 -38.88 -12.78 1.65
N SER A 78 -38.04 -13.49 0.94
CA SER A 78 -37.53 -14.80 1.35
C SER A 78 -36.92 -14.66 2.75
N LYS A 79 -37.33 -15.53 3.68
CA LYS A 79 -36.79 -15.58 5.05
C LYS A 79 -35.36 -16.17 5.12
N VAL A 80 -34.77 -16.51 3.99
CA VAL A 80 -33.41 -17.03 3.92
C VAL A 80 -32.46 -15.84 3.96
N PRO A 81 -31.59 -15.69 4.99
CA PRO A 81 -30.55 -14.68 4.99
C PRO A 81 -29.69 -14.85 3.72
N PRO A 82 -29.25 -13.73 3.10
CA PRO A 82 -28.29 -13.84 2.00
C PRO A 82 -27.04 -14.59 2.48
N PRO A 83 -26.37 -15.35 1.60
CA PRO A 83 -25.12 -15.99 1.96
C PRO A 83 -24.11 -14.92 2.39
N PRO A 84 -23.23 -15.24 3.36
CA PRO A 84 -22.20 -14.30 3.78
C PRO A 84 -21.32 -13.94 2.58
N SER A 85 -21.00 -12.65 2.46
CA SER A 85 -20.10 -12.16 1.41
C SER A 85 -18.67 -12.61 1.68
N PRO A 86 -17.84 -12.85 0.65
CA PRO A 86 -16.44 -13.16 0.86
C PRO A 86 -15.71 -11.93 1.44
N ALA A 87 -14.80 -12.16 2.39
CA ALA A 87 -13.86 -11.15 2.86
C ALA A 87 -12.50 -11.29 2.16
N VAL A 88 -12.08 -12.52 1.89
CA VAL A 88 -10.86 -12.85 1.14
C VAL A 88 -11.18 -13.88 0.09
N LEU A 89 -10.91 -13.56 -1.17
CA LEU A 89 -10.97 -14.49 -2.29
C LEU A 89 -9.60 -15.15 -2.47
N ILE A 90 -9.58 -16.46 -2.70
CA ILE A 90 -8.34 -17.22 -2.86
C ILE A 90 -8.32 -17.83 -4.26
N PHE A 91 -7.28 -17.48 -5.03
CA PHE A 91 -7.09 -17.91 -6.41
C PHE A 91 -5.84 -18.78 -6.56
N ASP A 92 -5.85 -19.71 -7.52
CA ASP A 92 -4.64 -20.39 -7.94
C ASP A 92 -3.75 -19.48 -8.81
N SER A 93 -2.55 -19.96 -9.17
CA SER A 93 -1.61 -19.24 -10.02
C SER A 93 -2.13 -18.95 -11.44
N ARG A 94 -3.23 -19.58 -11.86
CA ARG A 94 -3.89 -19.36 -13.15
C ARG A 94 -5.05 -18.38 -13.06
N GLY A 95 -5.35 -17.88 -11.86
CA GLY A 95 -6.43 -16.93 -11.60
C GLY A 95 -7.81 -17.57 -11.46
N LYS A 96 -7.88 -18.90 -11.26
CA LYS A 96 -9.14 -19.60 -10.92
C LYS A 96 -9.40 -19.49 -9.44
N GLU A 97 -10.59 -19.04 -9.04
CA GLU A 97 -11.01 -19.04 -7.64
C GLU A 97 -11.07 -20.49 -7.10
N LEU A 98 -10.35 -20.70 -5.99
CA LEU A 98 -10.30 -21.98 -5.27
C LEU A 98 -11.30 -22.01 -4.12
N ARG A 99 -11.32 -20.98 -3.33
CA ARG A 99 -12.14 -20.83 -2.11
C ARG A 99 -12.13 -19.38 -1.63
N HIS A 100 -12.85 -19.10 -0.57
CA HIS A 100 -12.87 -17.79 0.07
C HIS A 100 -12.99 -17.92 1.60
N ILE A 101 -12.57 -16.88 2.32
CA ILE A 101 -12.88 -16.69 3.73
C ILE A 101 -14.12 -15.81 3.78
N PRO A 102 -15.25 -16.29 4.32
CA PRO A 102 -16.48 -15.51 4.36
C PRO A 102 -16.38 -14.36 5.36
N ALA A 103 -16.98 -13.22 5.02
CA ALA A 103 -17.37 -12.23 5.99
C ALA A 103 -18.58 -12.78 6.76
N GLN A 104 -18.50 -12.79 8.09
CA GLN A 104 -19.55 -13.34 8.93
C GLN A 104 -20.00 -12.27 9.95
N THR A 105 -21.10 -12.52 10.71
CA THR A 105 -21.73 -11.55 11.62
C THR A 105 -21.61 -11.92 13.10
N ARG A 106 -20.69 -12.81 13.50
CA ARG A 106 -20.46 -13.28 14.89
C ARG A 106 -19.08 -12.86 15.41
N PRO A 107 -18.77 -12.91 16.71
CA PRO A 107 -17.45 -12.61 17.24
C PRO A 107 -16.33 -13.33 16.48
N GLY A 108 -15.34 -12.58 16.01
CA GLY A 108 -14.28 -13.08 15.13
C GLY A 108 -14.58 -12.98 13.63
N GLU A 109 -15.69 -12.37 13.27
CA GLU A 109 -16.15 -12.22 11.90
C GLU A 109 -15.65 -10.92 11.28
N VAL A 110 -15.29 -11.02 10.01
CA VAL A 110 -14.80 -9.87 9.24
C VAL A 110 -15.98 -9.07 8.72
N VAL A 111 -16.06 -7.79 9.11
CA VAL A 111 -17.16 -6.87 8.76
C VAL A 111 -16.73 -5.94 7.63
N SER A 112 -15.60 -5.23 7.81
CA SER A 112 -15.06 -4.30 6.83
C SER A 112 -13.53 -4.37 6.85
N PRO A 113 -12.96 -5.38 6.19
CA PRO A 113 -11.52 -5.61 6.23
C PRO A 113 -10.77 -4.43 5.61
N SER A 114 -9.76 -3.93 6.31
CA SER A 114 -8.89 -2.83 5.89
C SER A 114 -7.61 -3.33 5.24
N ALA A 115 -7.02 -4.39 5.78
CA ALA A 115 -5.77 -4.97 5.30
C ALA A 115 -5.71 -6.47 5.55
N LEU A 116 -4.84 -7.13 4.80
CA LEU A 116 -4.52 -8.54 4.97
C LEU A 116 -3.03 -8.78 4.77
N ASP A 117 -2.49 -9.78 5.49
CA ASP A 117 -1.17 -10.34 5.22
C ASP A 117 -1.14 -11.84 5.56
N LEU A 118 -0.07 -12.53 5.14
CA LEU A 118 0.14 -13.94 5.40
C LEU A 118 1.52 -14.20 6.00
N ASP A 119 1.58 -15.14 6.93
CA ASP A 119 2.87 -15.62 7.41
C ASP A 119 3.40 -16.81 6.57
N THR A 120 4.60 -17.25 6.89
CA THR A 120 5.28 -18.35 6.21
C THR A 120 4.60 -19.71 6.40
N SER A 121 3.70 -19.84 7.39
CA SER A 121 2.90 -21.05 7.62
C SER A 121 1.57 -21.02 6.83
N GLY A 122 1.26 -19.91 6.17
CA GLY A 122 0.03 -19.70 5.41
C GLY A 122 -1.16 -19.26 6.27
N ARG A 123 -0.94 -18.82 7.52
CA ARG A 123 -2.00 -18.18 8.31
C ARG A 123 -2.31 -16.82 7.71
N VAL A 124 -3.59 -16.49 7.65
CA VAL A 124 -4.12 -15.27 7.05
C VAL A 124 -4.51 -14.32 8.17
N TYR A 125 -3.84 -13.19 8.24
CA TYR A 125 -4.10 -12.11 9.19
C TYR A 125 -4.97 -11.06 8.52
N ILE A 126 -6.12 -10.75 9.11
CA ILE A 126 -7.07 -9.78 8.59
C ILE A 126 -7.28 -8.69 9.62
N ALA A 127 -6.94 -7.47 9.26
CA ALA A 127 -7.29 -6.28 10.02
C ALA A 127 -8.71 -5.83 9.62
N ASP A 128 -9.56 -5.53 10.60
CA ASP A 128 -10.92 -5.06 10.40
C ASP A 128 -11.14 -3.76 11.18
N GLN A 129 -11.06 -2.63 10.48
CA GLN A 129 -11.16 -1.32 11.09
C GLN A 129 -12.53 -1.10 11.73
N SER A 130 -13.61 -1.51 11.06
CA SER A 130 -14.98 -1.30 11.58
C SER A 130 -15.31 -2.20 12.77
N ALA A 131 -14.71 -3.39 12.82
CA ALA A 131 -14.88 -4.31 13.95
C ALA A 131 -13.88 -4.04 15.10
N ASN A 132 -12.94 -3.11 14.93
CA ASN A 132 -11.87 -2.85 15.90
C ASN A 132 -11.12 -4.15 16.26
N SER A 133 -10.74 -4.94 15.26
CA SER A 133 -10.18 -6.27 15.51
C SER A 133 -9.18 -6.73 14.47
N VAL A 134 -8.38 -7.70 14.89
CA VAL A 134 -7.57 -8.55 14.01
C VAL A 134 -8.03 -9.98 14.17
N SER A 135 -8.29 -10.65 13.06
CA SER A 135 -8.65 -12.07 13.01
C SER A 135 -7.56 -12.86 12.26
N VAL A 136 -7.20 -14.01 12.78
CA VAL A 136 -6.20 -14.90 12.18
C VAL A 136 -6.88 -16.21 11.80
N TYR A 137 -6.73 -16.60 10.53
CA TYR A 137 -7.31 -17.83 9.99
C TYR A 137 -6.21 -18.76 9.49
N THR A 138 -6.50 -20.05 9.47
CA THR A 138 -5.69 -21.00 8.67
C THR A 138 -5.90 -20.75 7.18
N ALA A 139 -5.01 -21.28 6.34
CA ALA A 139 -5.20 -21.28 4.90
C ALA A 139 -6.54 -21.92 4.46
N SER A 140 -7.10 -22.84 5.24
CA SER A 140 -8.41 -23.46 4.99
C SER A 140 -9.61 -22.61 5.40
N GLY A 141 -9.38 -21.44 6.04
CA GLY A 141 -10.45 -20.54 6.49
C GLY A 141 -10.99 -20.82 7.90
N THR A 142 -10.29 -21.63 8.69
CA THR A 142 -10.66 -21.88 10.10
C THR A 142 -10.09 -20.74 10.96
N LEU A 143 -10.92 -20.12 11.79
CA LEU A 143 -10.49 -19.09 12.74
C LEU A 143 -9.53 -19.70 13.79
N VAL A 144 -8.34 -19.13 13.91
CA VAL A 144 -7.30 -19.52 14.88
C VAL A 144 -7.32 -18.60 16.10
N ALA A 145 -7.44 -17.29 15.84
CA ALA A 145 -7.38 -16.27 16.89
C ALA A 145 -8.16 -15.02 16.46
N HIS A 146 -8.62 -14.28 17.47
CA HIS A 146 -9.32 -13.01 17.29
C HIS A 146 -8.97 -12.09 18.44
N PHE A 147 -8.56 -10.85 18.12
CA PHE A 147 -8.08 -9.87 19.08
C PHE A 147 -8.77 -8.54 18.87
N LEU A 148 -9.00 -7.80 19.94
CA LEU A 148 -9.41 -6.41 19.86
C LEU A 148 -8.18 -5.54 19.61
N VAL A 149 -8.18 -4.84 18.50
CA VAL A 149 -7.18 -3.84 18.12
C VAL A 149 -7.92 -2.61 17.63
N PRO A 150 -7.75 -1.43 18.24
CA PRO A 150 -8.50 -0.24 17.87
C PRO A 150 -8.19 0.19 16.44
N GLU A 151 -9.22 0.33 15.61
CA GLU A 151 -9.20 0.88 14.24
C GLU A 151 -7.99 0.49 13.38
N PRO A 152 -7.68 -0.82 13.21
CA PRO A 152 -6.51 -1.25 12.48
C PRO A 152 -6.67 -0.95 10.99
N THR A 153 -5.66 -0.31 10.40
CA THR A 153 -5.65 0.12 8.98
C THR A 153 -4.70 -0.67 8.11
N GLN A 154 -3.59 -1.14 8.68
CA GLN A 154 -2.60 -1.98 8.02
C GLN A 154 -2.20 -3.14 8.94
N ILE A 155 -1.74 -4.25 8.35
CA ILE A 155 -1.24 -5.40 9.08
C ILE A 155 -0.12 -6.08 8.29
N VAL A 156 0.90 -6.55 9.01
CA VAL A 156 2.00 -7.35 8.47
C VAL A 156 2.35 -8.46 9.43
N ALA A 157 2.43 -9.68 8.94
CA ALA A 157 2.92 -10.83 9.69
C ALA A 157 4.43 -10.72 9.91
N LEU A 158 4.89 -11.04 11.11
CA LEU A 158 6.30 -11.00 11.51
C LEU A 158 6.78 -12.39 11.93
N PRO A 159 8.11 -12.62 11.97
CA PRO A 159 8.67 -13.82 12.58
C PRO A 159 8.22 -14.00 14.04
N HIS A 160 8.38 -15.23 14.55
CA HIS A 160 8.12 -15.58 15.96
C HIS A 160 6.66 -15.38 16.41
N ASP A 161 5.71 -15.67 15.53
CA ASP A 161 4.28 -15.56 15.84
C ASP A 161 3.87 -14.14 16.29
N GLN A 162 4.47 -13.13 15.71
CA GLN A 162 4.15 -11.73 15.93
C GLN A 162 3.48 -11.11 14.68
N PHE A 163 2.83 -9.99 14.87
CA PHE A 163 2.31 -9.19 13.77
C PHE A 163 2.36 -7.71 14.14
N ALA A 164 2.60 -6.87 13.14
CA ALA A 164 2.59 -5.42 13.27
C ALA A 164 1.30 -4.85 12.68
N VAL A 165 0.76 -3.81 13.33
CA VAL A 165 -0.47 -3.11 12.95
C VAL A 165 -0.22 -1.62 12.95
N CYS A 166 -0.81 -0.91 11.97
CA CYS A 166 -1.05 0.53 12.05
C CYS A 166 -2.52 0.76 12.37
N SER A 167 -2.82 1.73 13.22
CA SER A 167 -4.17 2.08 13.64
C SER A 167 -4.46 3.56 13.39
N ALA A 168 -5.72 3.89 13.07
CA ALA A 168 -6.10 5.25 12.68
C ALA A 168 -5.93 6.30 13.78
N ASN A 169 -6.15 5.91 15.05
CA ASN A 169 -6.11 6.81 16.20
C ASN A 169 -5.04 6.42 17.24
N ALA A 170 -3.96 5.77 16.79
CA ALA A 170 -2.84 5.43 17.67
C ALA A 170 -1.87 6.60 17.84
N ASP A 171 -1.25 6.73 19.02
CA ASP A 171 -0.22 7.75 19.30
C ASP A 171 1.15 7.41 18.66
N ARG A 172 1.28 6.22 18.09
CA ARG A 172 2.48 5.73 17.40
C ARG A 172 2.10 5.12 16.06
N LEU A 173 3.02 5.16 15.10
CA LEU A 173 2.78 4.66 13.74
C LEU A 173 2.54 3.15 13.71
N ILE A 174 3.24 2.39 14.57
CA ILE A 174 3.29 0.92 14.52
C ILE A 174 3.15 0.34 15.93
N ALA A 175 2.24 -0.62 16.07
CA ALA A 175 2.09 -1.47 17.25
C ALA A 175 2.37 -2.93 16.89
N VAL A 176 3.13 -3.65 17.72
CA VAL A 176 3.47 -5.06 17.52
C VAL A 176 2.82 -5.91 18.60
N TYR A 177 2.15 -6.97 18.17
CA TYR A 177 1.41 -7.92 19.01
C TYR A 177 1.94 -9.34 18.83
N ASP A 178 1.70 -10.19 19.83
CA ASP A 178 1.83 -11.64 19.70
C ASP A 178 0.50 -12.30 19.27
N LEU A 179 0.54 -13.62 18.99
CA LEU A 179 -0.67 -14.39 18.64
C LEU A 179 -1.65 -14.59 19.80
N GLN A 180 -1.35 -14.14 21.00
CA GLN A 180 -2.26 -14.07 22.13
C GLN A 180 -2.98 -12.72 22.21
N GLY A 181 -2.67 -11.81 21.27
CA GLY A 181 -3.21 -10.44 21.24
C GLY A 181 -2.60 -9.50 22.27
N LYS A 182 -1.48 -9.89 22.88
CA LYS A 182 -0.75 -9.04 23.81
C LYS A 182 0.07 -8.01 23.04
N LEU A 183 -0.13 -6.73 23.35
CA LEU A 183 0.72 -5.66 22.87
C LEU A 183 2.14 -5.84 23.45
N LEU A 184 3.12 -5.96 22.58
CA LEU A 184 4.53 -6.13 22.95
C LEU A 184 5.27 -4.79 22.96
N ARG A 185 5.02 -3.92 21.98
CA ARG A 185 5.67 -2.61 21.84
C ARG A 185 4.93 -1.72 20.83
N GLU A 186 5.15 -0.42 20.98
CA GLU A 186 4.70 0.62 20.06
C GLU A 186 5.87 1.56 19.75
N PHE A 187 5.97 1.99 18.51
CA PHE A 187 7.04 2.87 18.05
C PHE A 187 6.69 3.61 16.76
N GLY A 188 7.61 4.46 16.32
CA GLY A 188 7.41 5.35 15.19
C GLY A 188 6.68 6.61 15.60
N GLU A 189 7.38 7.74 15.62
CA GLU A 189 6.80 9.03 15.95
C GLU A 189 6.02 9.56 14.75
N MET A 190 4.84 10.13 15.04
CA MET A 190 4.05 10.85 14.04
C MET A 190 4.73 12.17 13.69
N GLU A 191 4.48 12.62 12.46
CA GLU A 191 4.81 13.98 12.03
C GLU A 191 3.75 14.96 12.53
N ASP A 192 4.20 16.15 12.89
CA ASP A 192 3.33 17.25 13.31
C ASP A 192 2.92 18.07 12.06
N LEU A 193 1.78 17.71 11.48
CA LEU A 193 1.30 18.25 10.20
C LEU A 193 0.10 19.16 10.34
N SER A 194 -0.63 19.07 11.45
CA SER A 194 -1.87 19.81 11.72
C SER A 194 -2.09 20.02 13.21
N ASP A 195 -2.59 21.19 13.57
CA ASP A 195 -3.02 21.50 14.93
C ASP A 195 -4.31 20.74 15.34
N ASP A 196 -5.08 20.22 14.36
CA ASP A 196 -6.22 19.35 14.60
C ASP A 196 -5.75 17.89 14.80
N PRO A 197 -5.91 17.31 16.02
CA PRO A 197 -5.43 15.97 16.32
C PRO A 197 -6.03 14.88 15.41
N GLU A 198 -7.31 14.98 15.05
CA GLU A 198 -7.98 14.01 14.19
C GLU A 198 -7.41 14.07 12.76
N LEU A 199 -7.22 15.28 12.24
CA LEU A 199 -6.57 15.48 10.96
C LEU A 199 -5.12 15.01 11.01
N ASN A 200 -4.37 15.33 12.08
CA ASN A 200 -2.98 14.92 12.23
C ASN A 200 -2.83 13.39 12.24
N HIS A 201 -3.67 12.65 12.96
CA HIS A 201 -3.69 11.19 12.92
C HIS A 201 -3.95 10.66 11.50
N ARG A 202 -4.94 11.21 10.80
CA ARG A 202 -5.25 10.82 9.42
C ARG A 202 -4.10 11.06 8.46
N LEU A 203 -3.40 12.19 8.58
CA LEU A 203 -2.26 12.56 7.75
C LEU A 203 -1.04 11.65 7.99
N ASN A 204 -0.94 11.05 9.17
CA ASN A 204 0.08 10.09 9.53
C ASN A 204 -0.26 8.64 9.13
N ALA A 205 -1.34 8.40 8.41
CA ALA A 205 -1.63 7.08 7.86
C ALA A 205 -0.58 6.67 6.81
N GLY A 206 -0.26 5.38 6.75
CA GLY A 206 0.76 4.86 5.85
C GLY A 206 0.47 3.44 5.35
N HIS A 207 1.35 2.98 4.47
CA HIS A 207 1.44 1.58 4.06
C HIS A 207 2.54 0.89 4.87
N LEU A 208 2.33 -0.38 5.22
CA LEU A 208 3.26 -1.17 6.00
C LEU A 208 3.71 -2.40 5.22
N ALA A 209 5.01 -2.70 5.25
CA ALA A 209 5.60 -3.92 4.73
C ALA A 209 6.72 -4.40 5.65
N ALA A 210 7.12 -5.68 5.53
CA ALA A 210 8.25 -6.24 6.26
C ALA A 210 9.22 -6.93 5.32
N ASP A 211 10.52 -6.82 5.61
CA ASP A 211 11.52 -7.66 4.98
C ASP A 211 11.63 -9.04 5.68
N LYS A 212 12.39 -9.95 5.09
CA LYS A 212 12.57 -11.29 5.62
C LYS A 212 13.29 -11.34 6.98
N ALA A 213 14.06 -10.30 7.31
CA ALA A 213 14.72 -10.15 8.61
C ALA A 213 13.74 -9.63 9.68
N GLY A 214 12.54 -9.21 9.29
CA GLY A 214 11.53 -8.64 10.18
C GLY A 214 11.65 -7.13 10.36
N ASN A 215 12.49 -6.42 9.59
CA ASN A 215 12.46 -4.96 9.60
C ASN A 215 11.16 -4.48 8.95
N LEU A 216 10.61 -3.41 9.50
CA LEU A 216 9.37 -2.81 9.04
C LEU A 216 9.63 -1.56 8.21
N TYR A 217 8.95 -1.45 7.10
CA TYR A 217 8.96 -0.28 6.22
C TYR A 217 7.61 0.39 6.27
N PHE A 218 7.59 1.66 6.66
CA PHE A 218 6.39 2.47 6.75
C PHE A 218 6.47 3.61 5.72
N ALA A 219 5.60 3.56 4.70
CA ALA A 219 5.50 4.57 3.67
C ALA A 219 4.30 5.48 3.96
N PHE A 220 4.55 6.76 4.26
CA PHE A 220 3.50 7.73 4.58
C PHE A 220 2.63 8.04 3.36
N ARG A 221 1.30 8.00 3.52
CA ARG A 221 0.36 8.25 2.43
C ARG A 221 0.19 9.73 2.11
N TYR A 222 0.29 10.61 3.10
CA TYR A 222 -0.12 12.02 2.99
C TYR A 222 1.00 13.03 3.23
N LEU A 223 2.20 12.60 3.58
CA LEU A 223 3.31 13.55 3.72
C LEU A 223 3.59 14.25 2.39
N PRO A 224 3.71 15.59 2.40
CA PRO A 224 3.99 16.36 1.18
C PRO A 224 5.22 15.85 0.41
N GLU A 225 6.30 15.54 1.12
CA GLU A 225 7.43 14.80 0.57
C GLU A 225 7.18 13.31 0.74
N PRO A 226 7.16 12.52 -0.37
CA PRO A 226 7.03 11.07 -0.27
C PRO A 226 8.13 10.51 0.63
N THR A 227 7.73 9.89 1.75
CA THR A 227 8.67 9.46 2.80
C THR A 227 8.43 8.01 3.16
N VAL A 228 9.53 7.26 3.30
CA VAL A 228 9.56 5.88 3.80
C VAL A 228 10.50 5.81 4.98
N ARG A 229 10.06 5.20 6.08
CA ARG A 229 10.87 4.91 7.27
C ARG A 229 11.09 3.43 7.43
N LYS A 230 12.31 3.03 7.72
CA LYS A 230 12.69 1.65 8.06
C LYS A 230 12.94 1.53 9.55
N TYR A 231 12.30 0.55 10.18
CA TYR A 231 12.42 0.27 11.62
C TYR A 231 12.91 -1.15 11.87
N ASP A 232 13.72 -1.34 12.89
CA ASP A 232 13.94 -2.65 13.49
C ASP A 232 12.69 -3.02 14.30
N SER A 233 12.00 -4.09 13.91
CA SER A 233 10.76 -4.48 14.59
C SER A 233 10.99 -5.00 16.00
N ALA A 234 12.19 -5.50 16.34
CA ALA A 234 12.50 -6.04 17.65
C ALA A 234 12.76 -4.94 18.70
N SER A 235 13.45 -3.88 18.32
CA SER A 235 13.79 -2.75 19.21
C SER A 235 12.87 -1.52 19.02
N GLY A 236 12.20 -1.40 17.88
CA GLY A 236 11.45 -0.20 17.48
C GLY A 236 12.35 0.96 17.02
N LEU A 237 13.63 0.75 16.85
CA LEU A 237 14.57 1.79 16.44
C LEU A 237 14.38 2.15 14.96
N LEU A 238 14.38 3.44 14.66
CA LEU A 238 14.45 3.95 13.29
C LEU A 238 15.85 3.64 12.75
N LEU A 239 15.90 2.79 11.71
CA LEU A 239 17.14 2.40 11.04
C LEU A 239 17.50 3.36 9.91
N ASP A 240 16.50 3.76 9.12
CA ASP A 240 16.69 4.67 7.99
C ASP A 240 15.41 5.46 7.67
N GLU A 241 15.57 6.60 6.99
CA GLU A 241 14.47 7.44 6.49
C GLU A 241 14.85 7.97 5.11
N LEU A 242 14.06 7.63 4.10
CA LEU A 242 14.13 8.14 2.75
C LEU A 242 13.03 9.15 2.53
N SER A 243 13.38 10.41 2.15
CA SER A 243 12.43 11.43 1.73
C SER A 243 12.78 11.95 0.33
N LEU A 244 11.80 11.94 -0.57
CA LEU A 244 11.98 12.38 -1.96
C LEU A 244 11.73 13.88 -2.10
N THR A 245 12.79 14.62 -2.40
CA THR A 245 12.76 16.10 -2.51
C THR A 245 13.23 16.58 -3.89
N THR A 246 12.91 15.84 -4.97
CA THR A 246 13.31 16.22 -6.33
C THR A 246 12.50 17.41 -6.85
N LEU A 247 13.08 18.17 -7.78
CA LEU A 247 12.41 19.34 -8.37
C LEU A 247 11.08 18.99 -9.04
N ASP A 248 10.98 17.83 -9.66
CA ASP A 248 9.77 17.36 -10.36
C ASP A 248 8.61 17.06 -9.39
N LEU A 249 8.90 16.76 -8.14
CA LEU A 249 7.90 16.48 -7.10
C LEU A 249 7.48 17.75 -6.31
N GLN A 250 8.20 18.85 -6.46
CA GLN A 250 7.91 20.12 -5.75
C GLN A 250 6.49 20.64 -5.96
N PRO A 251 5.90 20.64 -7.18
CA PRO A 251 4.51 21.08 -7.38
C PRO A 251 3.50 20.23 -6.61
N MET A 252 3.71 18.92 -6.56
CA MET A 252 2.87 17.98 -5.80
C MET A 252 2.98 18.26 -4.30
N ALA A 253 4.19 18.37 -3.77
CA ALA A 253 4.44 18.68 -2.37
C ALA A 253 3.83 20.02 -1.94
N GLN A 254 3.94 21.04 -2.79
CA GLN A 254 3.32 22.36 -2.53
C GLN A 254 1.79 22.29 -2.52
N SER A 255 1.20 21.54 -3.46
CA SER A 255 -0.26 21.33 -3.49
C SER A 255 -0.74 20.64 -2.21
N ALA A 256 -0.05 19.57 -1.78
CA ALA A 256 -0.37 18.85 -0.55
C ALA A 256 -0.32 19.75 0.70
N ARG A 257 0.73 20.57 0.85
CA ARG A 257 0.81 21.55 1.95
C ARG A 257 -0.34 22.54 1.93
N GLN A 258 -0.75 23.02 0.75
CA GLN A 258 -1.90 23.92 0.63
C GLN A 258 -3.21 23.25 1.00
N GLU A 259 -3.39 21.97 0.66
CA GLU A 259 -4.58 21.21 1.04
C GLU A 259 -4.64 20.98 2.55
N ILE A 260 -3.53 20.59 3.18
CA ILE A 260 -3.42 20.44 4.63
C ILE A 260 -3.75 21.76 5.33
N ALA A 261 -3.13 22.87 4.93
CA ALA A 261 -3.39 24.19 5.52
C ALA A 261 -4.87 24.64 5.35
N ARG A 262 -5.52 24.26 4.24
CA ARG A 262 -6.95 24.53 4.07
C ARG A 262 -7.80 23.67 5.00
N ALA A 263 -7.49 22.39 5.13
CA ALA A 263 -8.21 21.47 6.03
C ALA A 263 -8.05 21.94 7.49
N ASP A 264 -6.85 22.30 7.89
CA ASP A 264 -6.53 22.82 9.22
C ASP A 264 -7.26 24.13 9.54
N SER A 265 -7.50 25.00 8.54
CA SER A 265 -8.35 26.20 8.68
C SER A 265 -9.86 25.90 8.77
N GLY A 266 -10.28 24.64 8.91
CA GLY A 266 -11.68 24.21 9.00
C GLY A 266 -12.45 24.21 7.69
N LYS A 267 -11.76 24.30 6.53
CA LYS A 267 -12.40 24.14 5.21
C LYS A 267 -12.63 22.67 4.91
N PRO A 268 -13.73 22.30 4.24
CA PRO A 268 -14.03 20.91 3.89
C PRO A 268 -13.13 20.44 2.73
N VAL A 269 -11.85 20.21 3.01
CA VAL A 269 -10.87 19.68 2.07
C VAL A 269 -10.50 18.27 2.54
N ASN A 270 -10.48 17.33 1.60
CA ASN A 270 -9.96 16.00 1.84
C ASN A 270 -8.56 15.90 1.17
N PRO A 271 -7.48 15.87 1.98
CA PRO A 271 -6.12 15.81 1.45
C PRO A 271 -5.95 14.59 0.53
N HIS A 272 -5.25 14.79 -0.61
CA HIS A 272 -4.96 13.71 -1.55
C HIS A 272 -3.80 12.85 -1.04
N GLU A 273 -3.88 11.55 -1.34
CA GLU A 273 -2.78 10.64 -1.10
C GLU A 273 -1.60 10.95 -2.01
N ILE A 274 -0.42 11.10 -1.42
CA ILE A 274 0.84 11.27 -2.14
C ILE A 274 1.38 9.91 -2.56
N ILE A 275 1.52 8.97 -1.61
CA ILE A 275 1.86 7.58 -1.90
C ILE A 275 0.56 6.78 -1.92
N SER A 276 0.08 6.41 -3.11
CA SER A 276 -1.16 5.65 -3.28
C SER A 276 -0.96 4.14 -3.05
N ALA A 277 0.25 3.64 -3.28
CA ALA A 277 0.60 2.25 -3.02
C ALA A 277 2.10 2.09 -2.73
N PHE A 278 2.42 1.08 -1.94
CA PHE A 278 3.77 0.66 -1.60
C PHE A 278 3.87 -0.87 -1.73
N GLY A 279 4.95 -1.35 -2.33
CA GLY A 279 5.26 -2.76 -2.43
C GLY A 279 6.75 -3.00 -2.29
N MET A 280 7.12 -4.10 -1.63
CA MET A 280 8.51 -4.44 -1.38
C MET A 280 8.77 -5.91 -1.70
N ASP A 281 9.95 -6.19 -2.22
CA ASP A 281 10.51 -7.54 -2.29
C ASP A 281 11.18 -7.86 -0.95
N PRO A 282 10.64 -8.78 -0.15
CA PRO A 282 11.17 -9.07 1.17
C PRO A 282 12.55 -9.74 1.14
N GLU A 283 12.96 -10.32 0.00
CA GLU A 283 14.26 -10.98 -0.17
C GLU A 283 15.36 -10.00 -0.54
N THR A 284 15.09 -9.13 -1.53
CA THR A 284 16.09 -8.19 -2.05
C THR A 284 16.06 -6.83 -1.37
N GLN A 285 14.98 -6.52 -0.64
CA GLN A 285 14.69 -5.21 -0.04
C GLN A 285 14.51 -4.08 -1.08
N GLU A 286 14.38 -4.43 -2.36
CA GLU A 286 13.94 -3.49 -3.38
C GLU A 286 12.47 -3.13 -3.15
N PHE A 287 12.10 -1.90 -3.43
CA PHE A 287 10.72 -1.47 -3.23
C PHE A 287 10.21 -0.53 -4.32
N TRP A 288 8.90 -0.44 -4.40
CA TRP A 288 8.17 0.38 -5.38
C TRP A 288 7.23 1.32 -4.67
N LEU A 289 7.26 2.59 -5.06
CA LEU A 289 6.30 3.62 -4.64
C LEU A 289 5.44 4.01 -5.84
N ALA A 290 4.13 4.09 -5.64
CA ALA A 290 3.22 4.69 -6.60
C ALA A 290 2.82 6.09 -6.13
N LEU A 291 3.17 7.10 -6.91
CA LEU A 291 2.76 8.50 -6.74
C LEU A 291 1.71 8.82 -7.80
N GLY A 292 0.44 8.54 -7.48
CA GLY A 292 -0.60 8.51 -8.50
C GLY A 292 -0.31 7.44 -9.56
N ASN A 293 -0.15 7.82 -10.83
CA ASN A 293 0.19 6.86 -11.90
C ASN A 293 1.70 6.79 -12.20
N LEU A 294 2.55 7.42 -11.40
CA LEU A 294 4.00 7.29 -11.47
C LEU A 294 4.46 6.19 -10.54
N LEU A 295 5.10 5.16 -11.08
CA LEU A 295 5.70 4.06 -10.33
C LEU A 295 7.21 4.25 -10.29
N ILE A 296 7.76 4.38 -9.10
CA ILE A 296 9.19 4.58 -8.86
C ILE A 296 9.74 3.31 -8.22
N HIS A 297 10.82 2.79 -8.76
CA HIS A 297 11.55 1.63 -8.26
C HIS A 297 12.85 2.05 -7.59
N PHE A 298 13.10 1.49 -6.40
CA PHE A 298 14.30 1.69 -5.60
C PHE A 298 15.04 0.36 -5.42
N ASP A 299 16.36 0.43 -5.51
CA ASP A 299 17.21 -0.69 -5.08
C ASP A 299 17.35 -0.74 -3.55
N ASN A 300 18.05 -1.75 -3.04
CA ASN A 300 18.28 -1.92 -1.61
C ASN A 300 19.25 -0.89 -0.97
N ALA A 301 19.80 0.00 -1.76
CA ALA A 301 20.63 1.13 -1.34
C ALA A 301 19.89 2.48 -1.48
N ASP A 302 18.56 2.43 -1.65
CA ASP A 302 17.65 3.56 -1.80
C ASP A 302 17.91 4.43 -3.06
N ASN A 303 18.57 3.87 -4.09
CA ASN A 303 18.74 4.56 -5.36
C ASN A 303 17.52 4.32 -6.25
N ILE A 304 17.06 5.40 -6.91
CA ILE A 304 16.03 5.28 -7.96
C ILE A 304 16.66 4.59 -9.17
N THR A 305 16.12 3.43 -9.53
CA THR A 305 16.57 2.64 -10.69
C THR A 305 15.63 2.74 -11.88
N ALA A 306 14.34 3.07 -11.64
CA ALA A 306 13.36 3.32 -12.68
C ALA A 306 12.25 4.25 -12.19
N SER A 307 11.67 4.99 -13.12
CA SER A 307 10.47 5.81 -12.91
C SER A 307 9.63 5.71 -14.18
N ASN A 308 8.38 5.22 -14.05
CA ASN A 308 7.53 4.91 -15.19
C ASN A 308 6.10 5.36 -14.96
N ARG A 309 5.43 5.89 -16.01
CA ARG A 309 3.99 6.07 -16.05
C ARG A 309 3.29 4.76 -16.35
N ILE A 310 2.36 4.33 -15.48
CA ILE A 310 1.70 3.03 -15.61
C ILE A 310 0.32 3.11 -16.23
N TYR A 311 0.06 2.15 -17.14
CA TYR A 311 -1.19 2.04 -17.90
C TYR A 311 -1.67 0.59 -17.91
N THR A 312 -3.00 0.43 -17.96
CA THR A 312 -3.62 -0.89 -18.18
C THR A 312 -3.39 -1.38 -19.61
N THR A 313 -3.75 -2.62 -19.90
CA THR A 313 -3.74 -3.21 -21.27
C THR A 313 -4.57 -2.43 -22.30
N TYR A 314 -5.43 -1.53 -21.87
CA TYR A 314 -6.25 -0.66 -22.70
C TYR A 314 -5.76 0.79 -22.72
N ALA A 315 -4.49 1.02 -22.35
CA ALA A 315 -3.90 2.35 -22.25
C ALA A 315 -4.65 3.31 -21.31
N ILE A 316 -5.37 2.77 -20.33
CA ILE A 316 -6.01 3.58 -19.29
C ILE A 316 -4.97 3.85 -18.20
N ARG A 317 -4.84 5.11 -17.81
CA ARG A 317 -4.01 5.53 -16.68
C ARG A 317 -4.40 4.77 -15.41
N MET A 318 -3.41 4.17 -14.74
CA MET A 318 -3.65 3.38 -13.54
C MET A 318 -3.05 4.07 -12.31
N VAL A 319 -3.85 4.25 -11.27
CA VAL A 319 -3.41 4.68 -9.93
C VAL A 319 -3.54 3.47 -9.00
N PRO A 320 -2.44 2.79 -8.66
CA PRO A 320 -2.53 1.59 -7.84
C PRO A 320 -2.94 1.93 -6.40
N ASN A 321 -3.69 1.04 -5.78
CA ASN A 321 -3.97 1.03 -4.35
C ASN A 321 -3.25 -0.12 -3.61
N SER A 322 -2.62 -1.04 -4.34
CA SER A 322 -1.78 -2.10 -3.79
C SER A 322 -0.75 -2.56 -4.82
N ILE A 323 0.43 -2.93 -4.34
CA ILE A 323 1.52 -3.52 -5.12
C ILE A 323 1.90 -4.84 -4.45
N LEU A 324 1.87 -5.94 -5.20
CA LEU A 324 2.50 -7.20 -4.83
C LEU A 324 3.71 -7.41 -5.73
N VAL A 325 4.88 -7.56 -5.10
CA VAL A 325 6.15 -7.79 -5.79
C VAL A 325 6.40 -9.29 -5.88
N GLU A 326 6.54 -9.78 -7.10
CA GLU A 326 6.92 -11.15 -7.42
C GLU A 326 8.34 -11.18 -7.99
N LYS A 327 8.92 -12.37 -8.14
CA LYS A 327 10.30 -12.53 -8.61
C LYS A 327 10.56 -11.87 -9.97
N ASP A 328 9.63 -11.99 -10.90
CA ASP A 328 9.76 -11.60 -12.31
C ASP A 328 8.70 -10.58 -12.77
N HIS A 329 7.71 -10.29 -11.93
CA HIS A 329 6.63 -9.36 -12.25
C HIS A 329 6.06 -8.65 -11.02
N LEU A 330 5.27 -7.63 -11.26
CA LEU A 330 4.48 -6.93 -10.26
C LEU A 330 2.99 -7.19 -10.50
N LEU A 331 2.21 -7.36 -9.46
CA LEU A 331 0.76 -7.25 -9.53
C LEU A 331 0.34 -5.93 -8.92
N LEU A 332 -0.20 -5.05 -9.76
CA LEU A 332 -0.75 -3.77 -9.32
C LEU A 332 -2.27 -3.85 -9.34
N SER A 333 -2.89 -3.45 -8.25
CA SER A 333 -4.35 -3.39 -8.16
C SER A 333 -4.85 -1.95 -8.24
N ASN A 334 -5.99 -1.76 -8.88
CA ASN A 334 -6.75 -0.50 -8.88
C ASN A 334 -8.24 -0.81 -8.86
N ASP A 335 -8.95 -0.28 -7.89
CA ASP A 335 -10.41 -0.37 -7.84
C ASP A 335 -11.03 0.84 -8.59
N PRO A 336 -11.92 0.62 -9.57
CA PRO A 336 -12.55 -0.63 -9.99
C PRO A 336 -11.91 -1.32 -11.22
N LEU A 337 -10.74 -0.89 -11.69
CA LEU A 337 -10.17 -1.38 -12.95
C LEU A 337 -9.80 -2.86 -12.91
N GLY A 338 -9.30 -3.35 -11.78
CA GLY A 338 -8.89 -4.73 -11.59
C GLY A 338 -7.44 -4.86 -11.13
N ILE A 339 -6.90 -6.09 -11.21
CA ILE A 339 -5.52 -6.41 -10.90
C ILE A 339 -4.81 -6.73 -12.20
N TYR A 340 -3.66 -6.11 -12.42
CA TYR A 340 -2.87 -6.21 -13.64
C TYR A 340 -1.46 -6.64 -13.33
N GLU A 341 -0.91 -7.44 -14.23
CA GLU A 341 0.48 -7.87 -14.21
C GLU A 341 1.34 -6.92 -15.03
N PHE A 342 2.49 -6.57 -14.48
CA PHE A 342 3.50 -5.73 -15.11
C PHE A 342 4.84 -6.45 -15.07
N ALA A 343 5.65 -6.31 -16.11
CA ALA A 343 7.02 -6.81 -16.07
C ALA A 343 7.80 -6.09 -14.96
N ARG A 344 8.48 -6.84 -14.10
CA ARG A 344 9.49 -6.28 -13.20
C ARG A 344 10.69 -5.96 -14.09
N SER A 345 10.87 -4.68 -14.47
CA SER A 345 12.03 -4.28 -15.27
C SER A 345 13.29 -4.59 -14.46
N SER A 346 14.04 -5.61 -14.89
CA SER A 346 15.44 -5.71 -14.54
C SER A 346 16.10 -4.45 -15.10
N ALA A 347 16.73 -3.65 -14.24
CA ALA A 347 17.41 -2.42 -14.64
C ALA A 347 18.35 -2.71 -15.80
N SER A 348 17.93 -2.40 -17.01
CA SER A 348 18.87 -2.23 -18.14
C SER A 348 19.55 -0.89 -17.87
N VAL A 349 20.68 -0.95 -17.17
CA VAL A 349 21.61 0.18 -17.09
C VAL A 349 22.07 0.43 -18.52
N HIS A 350 21.43 1.34 -19.23
CA HIS A 350 22.04 1.98 -20.37
C HIS A 350 23.19 2.82 -19.83
N ARG A 351 24.38 2.19 -19.70
CA ARG A 351 25.64 2.93 -19.72
C ARG A 351 25.73 3.54 -21.10
N SER A 352 25.40 4.83 -21.20
CA SER A 352 25.89 5.64 -22.31
C SER A 352 27.41 5.71 -22.18
N GLU A 353 28.11 5.07 -23.10
CA GLU A 353 29.54 5.27 -23.37
C GLU A 353 29.81 6.70 -23.82
#